data_08ba3971cd42c02c3cb51487639b1f56
#
_entry.id   08ba3971cd42c02c3cb51487639b1f56
#
_cell.length_a   1.000
_cell.length_b   1.000
_cell.length_c   1.000
_cell.angle_alpha   90.00
_cell.angle_beta   90.00
_cell.angle_gamma   90.00
#
_symmetry.space_group_name_H-M   'P 1'
#
loop_
_entity.id
_entity.type
_entity.pdbx_description
1 polymer ?
#
loop_
_entity_poly.entity_id
_entity_poly.type
_entity_poly.pdbx_seq_one_letter_code
_entity_poly.pdbx_strand_id
1 'polypeptide(L)'
;MPYSWRSRAKSAGISAGDARTAPDWGLINQAVPAADLTAATRKLAAKVAEASSLVVSIGKQAFYTQIDLDQPKAYAYAKEVMSMNSLAADAQGGISAFLSKRAPCWTGK
;
A
#
# COMPACT_ATOMS: atom_id res chain seq x y z
N MET A 1 -18.82 6.34 -6.41
CA MET A 1 -18.33 7.71 -6.21
C MET A 1 -17.35 7.71 -5.07
N PRO A 2 -16.10 8.01 -5.29
CA PRO A 2 -15.18 8.16 -4.17
C PRO A 2 -15.62 9.41 -3.39
N TYR A 3 -16.02 9.21 -2.15
CA TYR A 3 -16.15 10.32 -1.20
C TYR A 3 -14.80 11.02 -1.16
N SER A 4 -14.71 12.17 -1.80
CA SER A 4 -13.44 12.90 -1.81
C SER A 4 -13.12 13.28 -0.36
N TRP A 5 -11.87 13.08 0.06
CA TRP A 5 -11.36 13.49 1.36
C TRP A 5 -11.74 14.96 1.68
N ARG A 6 -11.87 15.81 0.64
CA ARG A 6 -12.31 17.20 0.76
C ARG A 6 -13.73 17.34 1.31
N SER A 7 -14.66 16.43 0.98
CA SER A 7 -16.02 16.49 1.52
C SER A 7 -16.06 16.05 2.98
N ARG A 8 -15.25 15.07 3.38
CA ARG A 8 -15.10 14.67 4.79
C ARG A 8 -14.46 15.78 5.63
N ALA A 9 -13.41 16.41 5.13
CA ALA A 9 -12.75 17.52 5.81
C ALA A 9 -13.71 18.69 6.04
N LYS A 10 -14.54 19.04 5.05
CA LYS A 10 -15.53 20.12 5.17
C LYS A 10 -16.66 19.78 6.15
N SER A 11 -17.17 18.55 6.15
CA SER A 11 -18.30 18.15 7.01
C SER A 11 -17.93 18.09 8.50
N ALA A 12 -16.65 17.93 8.83
CA ALA A 12 -16.19 17.88 10.22
C ALA A 12 -15.49 19.18 10.68
N GLY A 13 -15.59 20.25 9.90
CA GLY A 13 -15.06 21.55 10.32
C GLY A 13 -13.53 21.61 10.45
N ILE A 14 -12.81 20.69 9.78
CA ILE A 14 -11.35 20.70 9.79
C ILE A 14 -10.85 21.88 8.95
N SER A 15 -10.25 22.84 9.63
CA SER A 15 -9.45 23.87 8.97
C SER A 15 -8.14 23.25 8.45
N ALA A 16 -7.57 23.87 7.42
CA ALA A 16 -6.34 23.40 6.74
C ALA A 16 -5.08 23.28 7.67
N GLY A 17 -5.25 23.42 8.98
CA GLY A 17 -4.17 23.39 9.97
C GLY A 17 -4.20 22.23 10.97
N ASP A 18 -5.21 21.35 10.95
CA ASP A 18 -5.28 20.29 11.94
C ASP A 18 -4.64 18.98 11.45
N ALA A 19 -3.30 18.97 11.45
CA ALA A 19 -2.53 17.80 11.08
C ALA A 19 -2.70 16.62 12.05
N ARG A 20 -3.21 16.86 13.27
CA ARG A 20 -3.34 15.82 14.30
C ARG A 20 -4.51 14.90 14.06
N THR A 21 -5.59 15.37 13.47
CA THR A 21 -6.77 14.58 13.13
C THR A 21 -6.66 13.90 11.76
N ALA A 22 -5.76 14.34 10.90
CA ALA A 22 -5.58 13.78 9.57
C ALA A 22 -5.21 12.28 9.55
N PRO A 23 -4.37 11.74 10.48
CA PRO A 23 -4.13 10.31 10.59
C PRO A 23 -5.36 9.50 10.97
N ASP A 24 -6.17 9.99 11.90
CA ASP A 24 -7.39 9.31 12.38
C ASP A 24 -8.41 9.13 11.25
N TRP A 25 -8.34 9.99 10.26
CA TRP A 25 -9.19 9.96 9.07
C TRP A 25 -8.59 9.19 7.90
N GLY A 26 -7.40 8.65 8.06
CA GLY A 26 -6.70 7.94 6.99
C GLY A 26 -6.25 8.84 5.83
N LEU A 27 -6.12 10.15 6.05
CA LEU A 27 -5.65 11.11 5.04
C LEU A 27 -4.14 11.06 4.87
N ILE A 28 -3.43 10.85 5.97
CA ILE A 28 -1.98 10.72 6.05
C ILE A 28 -1.63 9.56 6.97
N ASN A 29 -0.43 9.03 6.87
CA ASN A 29 0.00 7.91 7.70
C ASN A 29 0.23 8.31 9.16
N GLN A 30 0.82 9.47 9.38
CA GLN A 30 1.12 10.02 10.70
C GLN A 30 1.39 11.51 10.65
N ALA A 31 1.16 12.20 11.75
CA ALA A 31 1.62 13.56 11.99
C ALA A 31 2.83 13.52 12.91
N VAL A 32 3.90 14.22 12.55
CA VAL A 32 5.14 14.30 13.32
C VAL A 32 5.59 15.74 13.46
N PRO A 33 6.40 16.10 14.47
CA PRO A 33 7.04 17.42 14.54
C PRO A 33 7.85 17.71 13.26
N ALA A 34 7.92 18.99 12.86
CA ALA A 34 8.60 19.38 11.63
C ALA A 34 10.07 18.92 11.59
N ALA A 35 10.76 18.92 12.73
CA ALA A 35 12.15 18.44 12.85
C ALA A 35 12.29 16.95 12.51
N ASP A 36 11.26 16.14 12.75
CA ASP A 36 11.29 14.69 12.57
C ASP A 36 10.77 14.23 11.21
N LEU A 37 10.19 15.15 10.42
CA LEU A 37 9.51 14.82 9.16
C LEU A 37 10.40 14.05 8.18
N THR A 38 11.64 14.51 7.99
CA THR A 38 12.58 13.84 7.07
C THR A 38 12.92 12.42 7.53
N ALA A 39 13.17 12.24 8.83
CA ALA A 39 13.50 10.92 9.39
C ALA A 39 12.30 9.96 9.30
N ALA A 40 11.10 10.44 9.64
CA ALA A 40 9.87 9.65 9.56
C ALA A 40 9.54 9.25 8.12
N THR A 41 9.69 10.17 7.17
CA THR A 41 9.47 9.91 5.74
C THR A 41 10.46 8.87 5.22
N ARG A 42 11.74 9.00 5.53
CA ARG A 42 12.77 8.03 5.12
C ARG A 42 12.51 6.65 5.71
N LYS A 43 12.10 6.58 6.97
CA LYS A 43 11.74 5.31 7.63
C LYS A 43 10.57 4.61 6.95
N LEU A 44 9.54 5.36 6.58
CA LEU A 44 8.38 4.81 5.85
C LEU A 44 8.77 4.35 4.43
N ALA A 45 9.53 5.17 3.71
CA ALA A 45 10.03 4.83 2.38
C ALA A 45 10.93 3.58 2.39
N ALA A 46 11.80 3.43 3.40
CA ALA A 46 12.64 2.26 3.56
C ALA A 46 11.81 0.97 3.72
N LYS A 47 10.74 1.00 4.52
CA LYS A 47 9.83 -0.16 4.65
C LYS A 47 9.20 -0.58 3.31
N VAL A 48 8.86 0.39 2.45
CA VAL A 48 8.33 0.08 1.11
C VAL A 48 9.44 -0.50 0.22
N ALA A 49 10.65 0.05 0.32
CA ALA A 49 11.80 -0.40 -0.46
C ALA A 49 12.32 -1.80 -0.06
N GLU A 50 12.02 -2.26 1.15
CA GLU A 50 12.31 -3.62 1.63
C GLU A 50 11.43 -4.70 0.99
N ALA A 51 10.33 -4.32 0.34
CA ALA A 51 9.44 -5.26 -0.34
C ALA A 51 9.93 -5.58 -1.77
N SER A 52 9.51 -6.72 -2.32
CA SER A 52 9.75 -7.03 -3.74
C SER A 52 9.18 -5.94 -4.64
N SER A 53 10.02 -5.32 -5.46
CA SER A 53 9.61 -4.28 -6.42
C SER A 53 8.61 -4.82 -7.44
N LEU A 54 8.77 -6.07 -7.87
CA LEU A 54 7.85 -6.74 -8.78
C LEU A 54 6.46 -6.88 -8.15
N VAL A 55 6.39 -7.44 -6.94
CA VAL A 55 5.12 -7.69 -6.24
C VAL A 55 4.40 -6.39 -5.92
N VAL A 56 5.12 -5.35 -5.50
CA VAL A 56 4.54 -4.02 -5.25
C VAL A 56 4.00 -3.42 -6.56
N SER A 57 4.72 -3.55 -7.67
CA SER A 57 4.29 -3.05 -8.98
C SER A 57 3.01 -3.74 -9.46
N ILE A 58 2.99 -5.07 -9.43
CA ILE A 58 1.82 -5.88 -9.79
C ILE A 58 0.62 -5.53 -8.90
N GLY A 59 0.83 -5.45 -7.59
CA GLY A 59 -0.22 -5.11 -6.63
C GLY A 59 -0.82 -3.73 -6.84
N LYS A 60 -0.01 -2.73 -7.16
CA LYS A 60 -0.50 -1.38 -7.48
C LYS A 60 -1.31 -1.35 -8.77
N GLN A 61 -0.84 -2.00 -9.83
CA GLN A 61 -1.58 -2.09 -11.10
C GLN A 61 -2.92 -2.81 -10.90
N ALA A 62 -2.90 -3.93 -10.16
CA ALA A 62 -4.10 -4.68 -9.85
C ALA A 62 -5.11 -3.86 -9.04
N PHE A 63 -4.65 -3.09 -8.05
CA PHE A 63 -5.49 -2.22 -7.26
C PHE A 63 -6.22 -1.20 -8.12
N TYR A 64 -5.50 -0.47 -8.99
CA TYR A 64 -6.10 0.55 -9.83
C TYR A 64 -7.01 -0.02 -10.92
N THR A 65 -6.76 -1.24 -11.37
CA THR A 65 -7.64 -1.92 -12.34
C THR A 65 -8.95 -2.39 -11.68
N GLN A 66 -8.86 -2.99 -10.49
CA GLN A 66 -10.00 -3.62 -9.85
C GLN A 66 -10.95 -2.62 -9.17
N ILE A 67 -10.48 -1.42 -8.81
CA ILE A 67 -11.25 -0.46 -8.02
C ILE A 67 -12.51 0.05 -8.75
N ASP A 68 -12.49 0.03 -10.08
CA ASP A 68 -13.60 0.48 -10.94
C ASP A 68 -14.49 -0.69 -11.43
N LEU A 69 -14.18 -1.93 -11.02
CA LEU A 69 -14.96 -3.11 -11.38
C LEU A 69 -16.06 -3.38 -10.37
N ASP A 70 -17.14 -4.03 -10.81
CA ASP A 70 -18.09 -4.63 -9.90
C ASP A 70 -17.44 -5.77 -9.11
N GLN A 71 -18.01 -6.10 -7.96
CA GLN A 71 -17.40 -7.06 -7.04
C GLN A 71 -17.10 -8.43 -7.69
N PRO A 72 -18.01 -9.08 -8.47
CA PRO A 72 -17.70 -10.35 -9.11
C PRO A 72 -16.51 -10.28 -10.07
N LYS A 73 -16.43 -9.22 -10.89
CA LYS A 73 -15.32 -9.02 -11.82
C LYS A 73 -14.02 -8.68 -11.10
N ALA A 74 -14.08 -7.87 -10.03
CA ALA A 74 -12.93 -7.56 -9.21
C ALA A 74 -12.31 -8.83 -8.60
N TYR A 75 -13.14 -9.74 -8.07
CA TYR A 75 -12.66 -11.02 -7.55
C TYR A 75 -12.08 -11.93 -8.64
N ALA A 76 -12.72 -12.02 -9.81
CA ALA A 76 -12.22 -12.81 -10.92
C ALA A 76 -10.82 -12.30 -11.35
N TYR A 77 -10.69 -11.00 -11.56
CA TYR A 77 -9.44 -10.35 -11.91
C TYR A 77 -8.36 -10.55 -10.84
N ALA A 78 -8.69 -10.35 -9.57
CA ALA A 78 -7.74 -10.52 -8.46
C ALA A 78 -7.22 -11.96 -8.37
N LYS A 79 -8.06 -12.98 -8.61
CA LYS A 79 -7.63 -14.38 -8.66
C LYS A 79 -6.59 -14.63 -9.76
N GLU A 80 -6.81 -14.07 -10.95
CA GLU A 80 -5.86 -14.23 -12.07
C GLU A 80 -4.52 -13.57 -11.73
N VAL A 81 -4.55 -12.34 -11.20
CA VAL A 81 -3.33 -11.62 -10.79
C VAL A 81 -2.60 -12.39 -9.68
N MET A 82 -3.30 -12.89 -8.67
CA MET A 82 -2.71 -13.69 -7.58
C MET A 82 -2.08 -14.97 -8.10
N SER A 83 -2.77 -15.69 -9.00
CA SER A 83 -2.26 -16.93 -9.60
C SER A 83 -0.99 -16.66 -10.40
N MET A 84 -0.98 -15.61 -11.21
CA MET A 84 0.18 -15.21 -12.00
C MET A 84 1.35 -14.78 -11.11
N ASN A 85 1.08 -13.94 -10.11
CA ASN A 85 2.10 -13.48 -9.16
C ASN A 85 2.71 -14.66 -8.37
N SER A 86 1.93 -15.69 -8.03
CA SER A 86 2.43 -16.86 -7.29
C SER A 86 3.51 -17.64 -8.03
N LEU A 87 3.60 -17.49 -9.36
CA LEU A 87 4.62 -18.14 -10.19
C LEU A 87 5.93 -17.32 -10.25
N ALA A 88 5.92 -16.08 -9.80
CA ALA A 88 7.12 -15.24 -9.79
C ALA A 88 8.18 -15.79 -8.83
N ALA A 89 9.46 -15.63 -9.20
CA ALA A 89 10.58 -16.09 -8.38
C ALA A 89 10.58 -15.43 -6.99
N ASP A 90 10.25 -14.15 -6.92
CA ASP A 90 10.15 -13.42 -5.66
C ASP A 90 9.01 -13.96 -4.77
N ALA A 91 7.86 -14.32 -5.34
CA ALA A 91 6.76 -14.92 -4.59
C ALA A 91 7.15 -16.28 -4.01
N GLN A 92 7.75 -17.14 -4.82
CA GLN A 92 8.25 -18.46 -4.38
C GLN A 92 9.35 -18.31 -3.32
N GLY A 93 10.29 -17.38 -3.54
CA GLY A 93 11.35 -17.05 -2.59
C GLY A 93 10.81 -16.51 -1.26
N GLY A 94 9.78 -15.66 -1.31
CA GLY A 94 9.13 -15.11 -0.13
C GLY A 94 8.40 -16.18 0.68
N ILE A 95 7.65 -17.07 0.02
CA ILE A 95 6.96 -18.21 0.67
C ILE A 95 7.99 -19.12 1.33
N SER A 96 9.06 -19.49 0.60
CA SER A 96 10.14 -20.32 1.14
C SER A 96 10.82 -19.67 2.35
N ALA A 97 11.10 -18.39 2.28
CA ALA A 97 11.68 -17.63 3.38
C ALA A 97 10.78 -17.62 4.62
N PHE A 98 9.47 -17.40 4.42
CA PHE A 98 8.48 -17.42 5.49
C PHE A 98 8.41 -18.80 6.19
N LEU A 99 8.33 -19.88 5.42
CA LEU A 99 8.29 -21.24 5.96
C LEU A 99 9.58 -21.59 6.73
N SER A 100 10.72 -21.12 6.24
CA SER A 100 12.04 -21.34 6.86
C SER A 100 12.38 -20.30 7.95
N LYS A 101 11.47 -19.36 8.25
CA LYS A 101 11.67 -18.27 9.23
C LYS A 101 12.94 -17.46 9.01
N ARG A 102 13.31 -17.23 7.76
CA ARG A 102 14.46 -16.41 7.36
C ARG A 102 14.01 -15.11 6.67
N ALA A 103 14.92 -14.16 6.57
CA ALA A 103 14.65 -12.98 5.77
C ALA A 103 14.54 -13.34 4.28
N PRO A 104 13.57 -12.75 3.54
CA PRO A 104 13.47 -12.94 2.10
C PRO A 104 14.60 -12.20 1.37
N CYS A 105 14.94 -12.68 0.18
CA CYS A 105 15.83 -12.01 -0.76
C CYS A 105 15.05 -11.81 -2.06
N TRP A 106 14.96 -10.57 -2.51
CA TRP A 106 14.17 -10.20 -3.67
C TRP A 106 15.07 -10.06 -4.90
N THR A 107 14.64 -10.61 -6.01
CA THR A 107 15.37 -10.58 -7.30
C THR A 107 14.71 -9.66 -8.33
N GLY A 108 13.46 -9.24 -8.07
CA GLY A 108 12.66 -8.45 -9.00
C GLY A 108 12.10 -9.26 -10.18
N LYS A 109 12.02 -10.59 -10.04
CA LYS A 109 11.58 -11.51 -11.10
C LYS A 109 10.46 -12.42 -10.64
#